data_61f963d111178c6836f4023fd16c11c3
#
_entry.id   61f963d111178c6836f4023fd16c11c3
#
_cell.length_a   1.000
_cell.length_b   1.000
_cell.length_c   1.000
_cell.angle_alpha   90.00
_cell.angle_beta   90.00
_cell.angle_gamma   90.00
#
_symmetry.space_group_name_H-M   'P 1'
#
loop_
_entity.id
_entity.type
_entity.pdbx_description
1 polymer ?
#
loop_
_entity_poly.entity_id
_entity_poly.type
_entity_poly.pdbx_seq_one_letter_code
_entity_poly.pdbx_strand_id
1 'polypeptide(L)'
;MENNQSVRLADLKRQLTQKHSKVELGEIPLHSVSPNRLYDQATKSVLVMGRLYNCGKCSKWHTSMASAFAIGQDGIIVTNYHVLEKDDGEILGAMDAEGIVYGVEKVLAANREDDLVILKLRDAKLIPMSLGKPANVGSDVWVISHPNRKLYMMTKGMVSRYQMILKSGQKPGRRMSITADYAKGSSGAPVFNRKGQVVGVVS
;
A
#
# COMPACT_ATOMS: atom_id res chain seq x y z
N MET A 1 -4.38 21.11 -15.54
CA MET A 1 -3.45 19.98 -15.27
C MET A 1 -2.17 20.38 -14.53
N GLU A 2 -2.00 21.64 -14.13
CA GLU A 2 -0.73 22.14 -13.54
C GLU A 2 -0.57 21.95 -12.03
N ASN A 3 -1.60 21.56 -11.29
CA ASN A 3 -1.54 21.52 -9.82
C ASN A 3 -1.36 20.13 -9.18
N ASN A 4 -1.20 19.06 -9.96
CA ASN A 4 -1.12 17.70 -9.41
C ASN A 4 0.32 17.12 -9.45
N GLN A 5 1.33 18.00 -9.35
CA GLN A 5 2.72 17.56 -9.41
C GLN A 5 3.12 16.84 -8.12
N SER A 6 3.62 15.61 -8.28
CA SER A 6 4.26 14.88 -7.19
C SER A 6 5.54 15.56 -6.76
N VAL A 7 5.84 15.53 -5.47
CA VAL A 7 7.16 15.87 -4.95
C VAL A 7 8.19 14.88 -5.50
N ARG A 8 9.40 15.34 -5.81
CA ARG A 8 10.46 14.48 -6.33
C ARG A 8 10.75 13.35 -5.34
N LEU A 9 10.96 12.15 -5.87
CA LEU A 9 11.21 10.98 -5.02
C LEU A 9 12.43 11.17 -4.10
N ALA A 10 13.46 11.89 -4.54
CA ALA A 10 14.62 12.23 -3.70
C ALA A 10 14.24 13.05 -2.45
N ASP A 11 13.26 13.95 -2.57
CA ASP A 11 12.78 14.77 -1.46
C ASP A 11 11.90 13.95 -0.51
N LEU A 12 11.07 13.04 -1.04
CA LEU A 12 10.30 12.09 -0.25
C LEU A 12 11.22 11.14 0.55
N LYS A 13 12.32 10.68 -0.05
CA LYS A 13 13.31 9.84 0.62
C LYS A 13 13.95 10.53 1.84
N ARG A 14 14.22 11.82 1.77
CA ARG A 14 14.73 12.59 2.92
C ARG A 14 13.74 12.60 4.10
N GLN A 15 12.45 12.47 3.83
CA GLN A 15 11.39 12.43 4.85
C GLN A 15 11.21 11.03 5.48
N LEU A 16 11.87 9.98 4.98
CA LEU A 16 11.78 8.62 5.53
C LEU A 16 12.34 8.49 6.96
N THR A 17 12.97 9.52 7.49
CA THR A 17 13.37 9.63 8.91
C THR A 17 12.20 9.91 9.84
N GLN A 18 11.06 10.38 9.31
CA GLN A 18 9.85 10.65 10.08
C GLN A 18 9.27 9.37 10.67
N LYS A 19 9.22 9.26 12.00
CA LYS A 19 8.78 8.03 12.69
C LYS A 19 7.33 8.08 13.17
N HIS A 20 6.77 9.27 13.38
CA HIS A 20 5.46 9.45 13.99
C HIS A 20 4.66 10.53 13.26
N SER A 21 3.35 10.30 13.14
CA SER A 21 2.39 11.28 12.67
C SER A 21 1.04 11.03 13.33
N LYS A 22 0.25 12.09 13.51
CA LYS A 22 -1.17 11.97 13.86
C LYS A 22 -1.98 12.01 12.57
N VAL A 23 -2.80 11.01 12.36
CA VAL A 23 -3.71 10.91 11.21
C VAL A 23 -5.11 10.55 11.69
N GLU A 24 -6.12 11.10 11.04
CA GLU A 24 -7.51 10.69 11.25
C GLU A 24 -7.76 9.43 10.42
N LEU A 25 -8.07 8.34 11.10
CA LEU A 25 -8.41 7.06 10.45
C LEU A 25 -9.88 7.08 10.06
N GLY A 26 -10.16 6.54 8.87
CA GLY A 26 -11.53 6.31 8.46
C GLY A 26 -12.13 5.10 9.18
N GLU A 27 -13.40 5.21 9.57
CA GLU A 27 -14.18 4.10 10.09
C GLU A 27 -15.24 3.70 9.06
N ILE A 28 -15.26 2.41 8.71
CA ILE A 28 -16.33 1.83 7.90
C ILE A 28 -17.16 0.91 8.79
N PRO A 29 -18.50 0.93 8.72
CA PRO A 29 -19.35 0.02 9.49
C PRO A 29 -18.97 -1.44 9.27
N LEU A 30 -18.79 -2.17 10.38
CA LEU A 30 -18.21 -3.51 10.41
C LEU A 30 -19.27 -4.61 10.24
N HIS A 31 -19.74 -4.83 9.03
CA HIS A 31 -20.58 -5.97 8.71
C HIS A 31 -19.80 -6.98 7.86
N SER A 32 -19.98 -8.28 8.17
CA SER A 32 -19.48 -9.33 7.28
C SER A 32 -20.25 -9.27 5.97
N VAL A 33 -19.55 -9.17 4.85
CA VAL A 33 -20.13 -9.08 3.52
C VAL A 33 -19.73 -10.29 2.67
N SER A 34 -20.48 -10.54 1.60
CA SER A 34 -20.10 -11.55 0.60
C SER A 34 -18.82 -11.14 -0.14
N PRO A 35 -18.01 -12.09 -0.65
CA PRO A 35 -16.74 -11.76 -1.32
C PRO A 35 -16.85 -10.77 -2.48
N ASN A 36 -17.92 -10.83 -3.28
CA ASN A 36 -18.17 -9.88 -4.36
C ASN A 36 -18.40 -8.46 -3.83
N ARG A 37 -19.24 -8.26 -2.82
CA ARG A 37 -19.43 -6.94 -2.18
C ARG A 37 -18.15 -6.44 -1.52
N LEU A 38 -17.37 -7.35 -0.94
CA LEU A 38 -16.07 -7.02 -0.37
C LEU A 38 -15.10 -6.49 -1.45
N TYR A 39 -15.10 -7.13 -2.64
CA TYR A 39 -14.33 -6.66 -3.79
C TYR A 39 -14.75 -5.25 -4.21
N ASP A 40 -16.05 -5.03 -4.44
CA ASP A 40 -16.58 -3.75 -4.90
C ASP A 40 -16.29 -2.59 -3.91
N GLN A 41 -16.30 -2.88 -2.61
CA GLN A 41 -15.98 -1.90 -1.57
C GLN A 41 -14.48 -1.64 -1.48
N ALA A 42 -13.68 -2.70 -1.37
CA ALA A 42 -12.25 -2.59 -1.13
C ALA A 42 -11.49 -2.01 -2.34
N THR A 43 -11.94 -2.30 -3.57
CA THR A 43 -11.35 -1.76 -4.79
C THR A 43 -11.33 -0.24 -4.81
N LYS A 44 -12.35 0.41 -4.23
CA LYS A 44 -12.43 1.89 -4.12
C LYS A 44 -11.38 2.50 -3.18
N SER A 45 -10.79 1.68 -2.33
CA SER A 45 -9.78 2.09 -1.34
C SER A 45 -8.36 1.66 -1.72
N VAL A 46 -8.22 0.75 -2.69
CA VAL A 46 -6.92 0.24 -3.15
C VAL A 46 -6.43 1.09 -4.33
N LEU A 47 -5.14 1.42 -4.32
CA LEU A 47 -4.51 2.26 -5.33
C LEU A 47 -3.33 1.53 -5.99
N VAL A 48 -3.12 1.84 -7.26
CA VAL A 48 -1.90 1.49 -7.99
C VAL A 48 -0.84 2.53 -7.65
N MET A 49 0.28 2.11 -7.04
CA MET A 49 1.46 2.97 -6.91
C MET A 49 2.29 2.86 -8.18
N GLY A 50 2.51 3.99 -8.83
CA GLY A 50 3.34 4.09 -10.03
C GLY A 50 4.61 4.89 -9.76
N ARG A 51 5.76 4.34 -10.16
CA ARG A 51 7.02 5.05 -10.13
C ARG A 51 7.55 5.20 -11.55
N LEU A 52 7.88 6.43 -11.94
CA LEU A 52 8.55 6.75 -13.20
C LEU A 52 10.06 6.83 -12.96
N TYR A 53 10.83 6.21 -13.85
CA TYR A 53 12.28 6.25 -13.80
C TYR A 53 12.92 6.18 -15.19
N ASN A 54 14.11 6.76 -15.28
CA ASN A 54 14.97 6.60 -16.45
C ASN A 54 16.01 5.51 -16.16
N CYS A 55 16.11 4.50 -17.02
CA CYS A 55 17.03 3.38 -16.80
C CYS A 55 18.50 3.69 -17.16
N GLY A 56 18.79 4.89 -17.70
CA GLY A 56 20.13 5.29 -18.14
C GLY A 56 20.65 4.55 -19.37
N LYS A 57 19.90 3.58 -19.93
CA LYS A 57 20.28 2.76 -21.09
C LYS A 57 19.49 3.09 -22.34
N CYS A 58 18.41 3.82 -22.22
CA CYS A 58 17.57 4.25 -23.35
C CYS A 58 16.93 5.61 -23.03
N SER A 59 16.38 6.30 -24.05
CA SER A 59 15.71 7.59 -23.91
C SER A 59 14.26 7.48 -23.41
N LYS A 60 13.77 6.28 -23.13
CA LYS A 60 12.37 6.05 -22.73
C LYS A 60 12.20 6.08 -21.23
N TRP A 61 11.09 6.64 -20.78
CA TRP A 61 10.62 6.50 -19.40
C TRP A 61 10.09 5.09 -19.14
N HIS A 62 10.46 4.55 -18.03
CA HIS A 62 10.00 3.25 -17.52
C HIS A 62 9.09 3.43 -16.33
N THR A 63 8.23 2.44 -16.11
CA THR A 63 7.35 2.40 -14.94
C THR A 63 7.56 1.13 -14.13
N SER A 64 7.56 1.26 -12.82
CA SER A 64 7.39 0.13 -11.91
C SER A 64 6.11 0.31 -11.11
N MET A 65 5.44 -0.80 -10.81
CA MET A 65 4.18 -0.83 -10.07
C MET A 65 4.36 -1.44 -8.69
N ALA A 66 3.57 -0.95 -7.77
CA ALA A 66 3.30 -1.48 -6.44
C ALA A 66 1.83 -1.21 -6.12
N SER A 67 1.41 -1.56 -4.92
CA SER A 67 0.07 -1.32 -4.42
C SER A 67 0.11 -0.39 -3.22
N ALA A 68 -1.02 0.25 -2.93
CA ALA A 68 -1.28 1.01 -1.73
C ALA A 68 -2.75 0.92 -1.37
N PHE A 69 -3.13 1.41 -0.20
CA PHE A 69 -4.53 1.55 0.18
C PHE A 69 -4.74 2.76 1.08
N ALA A 70 -5.94 3.33 1.00
CA ALA A 70 -6.32 4.49 1.78
C ALA A 70 -6.68 4.10 3.24
N ILE A 71 -6.23 4.91 4.21
CA ILE A 71 -6.59 4.80 5.62
C ILE A 71 -7.23 6.08 6.18
N GLY A 72 -7.21 7.16 5.42
CA GLY A 72 -7.86 8.43 5.74
C GLY A 72 -8.50 9.05 4.50
N GLN A 73 -9.58 9.80 4.70
CA GLN A 73 -10.36 10.41 3.59
C GLN A 73 -9.56 11.43 2.80
N ASP A 74 -8.65 12.14 3.44
CA ASP A 74 -7.86 13.21 2.82
C ASP A 74 -6.58 12.71 2.14
N GLY A 75 -6.66 11.57 1.43
CA GLY A 75 -5.53 11.06 0.66
C GLY A 75 -4.40 10.50 1.52
N ILE A 76 -4.70 10.00 2.72
CA ILE A 76 -3.73 9.31 3.57
C ILE A 76 -3.70 7.84 3.18
N ILE A 77 -2.56 7.38 2.69
CA ILE A 77 -2.39 6.02 2.19
C ILE A 77 -1.23 5.29 2.86
N VAL A 78 -1.27 3.97 2.81
CA VAL A 78 -0.19 3.08 3.26
C VAL A 78 0.36 2.31 2.06
N THR A 79 1.69 2.17 2.01
CA THR A 79 2.41 1.27 1.11
C THR A 79 3.67 0.74 1.79
N ASN A 80 4.53 0.01 1.09
CA ASN A 80 5.79 -0.46 1.65
C ASN A 80 6.89 0.61 1.61
N TYR A 81 7.78 0.55 2.60
CA TYR A 81 8.97 1.40 2.69
C TYR A 81 9.88 1.22 1.47
N HIS A 82 10.12 -0.05 1.05
CA HIS A 82 11.00 -0.37 -0.08
C HIS A 82 10.49 0.18 -1.43
N VAL A 83 9.21 0.57 -1.54
CA VAL A 83 8.66 1.22 -2.75
C VAL A 83 9.31 2.59 -2.97
N LEU A 84 9.68 3.29 -1.88
CA LEU A 84 10.36 4.58 -1.94
C LEU A 84 11.89 4.43 -1.94
N GLU A 85 12.44 3.33 -1.42
CA GLU A 85 13.88 3.18 -1.18
C GLU A 85 14.71 3.00 -2.46
N LYS A 86 14.13 2.50 -3.54
CA LYS A 86 14.84 2.25 -4.80
C LYS A 86 15.36 3.54 -5.43
N ASP A 87 16.61 3.50 -5.91
CA ASP A 87 17.35 4.69 -6.34
C ASP A 87 17.04 5.19 -7.75
N ASP A 88 16.34 4.41 -8.53
CA ASP A 88 16.10 4.61 -9.95
C ASP A 88 14.82 5.40 -10.29
N GLY A 89 14.15 6.04 -9.32
CA GLY A 89 12.89 6.75 -9.54
C GLY A 89 13.02 8.26 -9.44
N GLU A 90 12.28 8.99 -10.30
CA GLU A 90 12.19 10.45 -10.21
C GLU A 90 10.87 10.90 -9.60
N ILE A 91 9.77 10.24 -9.96
CA ILE A 91 8.42 10.60 -9.56
C ILE A 91 7.69 9.36 -9.03
N LEU A 92 6.95 9.55 -7.94
CA LEU A 92 6.04 8.57 -7.37
C LEU A 92 4.62 9.15 -7.36
N GLY A 93 3.66 8.41 -7.86
CA GLY A 93 2.24 8.78 -7.86
C GLY A 93 1.36 7.59 -7.51
N ALA A 94 0.10 7.85 -7.26
CA ALA A 94 -0.93 6.84 -7.02
C ALA A 94 -2.10 7.04 -7.98
N MET A 95 -2.73 5.95 -8.42
CA MET A 95 -3.91 5.98 -9.26
C MET A 95 -5.01 5.15 -8.60
N ASP A 96 -6.22 5.70 -8.54
CA ASP A 96 -7.39 4.99 -8.03
C ASP A 96 -8.05 4.07 -9.08
N ALA A 97 -9.16 3.43 -8.70
CA ALA A 97 -9.91 2.52 -9.56
C ALA A 97 -10.64 3.23 -10.71
N GLU A 98 -10.82 4.53 -10.63
CA GLU A 98 -11.45 5.38 -11.65
C GLU A 98 -10.40 5.92 -12.65
N GLY A 99 -9.11 5.64 -12.40
CA GLY A 99 -8.00 6.09 -13.24
C GLY A 99 -7.52 7.51 -12.91
N ILE A 100 -7.97 8.10 -11.81
CA ILE A 100 -7.52 9.42 -11.36
C ILE A 100 -6.13 9.27 -10.75
N VAL A 101 -5.19 10.09 -11.21
CA VAL A 101 -3.79 10.06 -10.75
C VAL A 101 -3.54 11.19 -9.75
N TYR A 102 -2.96 10.83 -8.62
CA TYR A 102 -2.60 11.72 -7.53
C TYR A 102 -1.09 11.79 -7.34
N GLY A 103 -0.55 12.98 -7.20
CA GLY A 103 0.84 13.19 -6.81
C GLY A 103 1.06 12.91 -5.32
N VAL A 104 2.20 12.32 -4.96
CA VAL A 104 2.61 12.20 -3.56
C VAL A 104 3.12 13.55 -3.07
N GLU A 105 2.50 14.06 -2.00
CA GLU A 105 2.84 15.36 -1.40
C GLU A 105 3.98 15.23 -0.38
N LYS A 106 3.87 14.28 0.55
CA LYS A 106 4.85 14.07 1.63
C LYS A 106 4.75 12.69 2.27
N VAL A 107 5.82 12.32 2.99
CA VAL A 107 5.84 11.19 3.92
C VAL A 107 5.32 11.67 5.27
N LEU A 108 4.34 10.97 5.84
CA LEU A 108 3.80 11.25 7.16
C LEU A 108 4.52 10.45 8.25
N ALA A 109 4.78 9.17 8.00
CA ALA A 109 5.57 8.30 8.87
C ALA A 109 6.18 7.14 8.08
N ALA A 110 7.32 6.65 8.53
CA ALA A 110 8.02 5.53 7.90
C ALA A 110 8.66 4.61 8.92
N ASN A 111 8.55 3.30 8.68
CA ASN A 111 9.20 2.25 9.46
C ASN A 111 9.87 1.25 8.52
N ARG A 112 11.21 1.27 8.49
CA ARG A 112 12.00 0.38 7.62
C ARG A 112 11.96 -1.07 8.08
N GLU A 113 11.90 -1.31 9.39
CA GLU A 113 11.92 -2.64 10.00
C GLU A 113 10.64 -3.41 9.66
N ASP A 114 9.50 -2.73 9.71
CA ASP A 114 8.20 -3.28 9.35
C ASP A 114 7.87 -3.13 7.86
N ASP A 115 8.75 -2.47 7.09
CA ASP A 115 8.59 -2.19 5.67
C ASP A 115 7.30 -1.43 5.35
N LEU A 116 6.98 -0.40 6.16
CA LEU A 116 5.77 0.40 6.02
C LEU A 116 6.08 1.89 5.87
N VAL A 117 5.28 2.56 5.07
CA VAL A 117 5.28 4.02 4.94
C VAL A 117 3.85 4.54 4.81
N ILE A 118 3.57 5.64 5.48
CA ILE A 118 2.32 6.40 5.38
C ILE A 118 2.61 7.66 4.58
N LEU A 119 1.85 7.85 3.51
CA LEU A 119 1.99 8.95 2.58
C LEU A 119 0.75 9.84 2.58
N LYS A 120 0.93 11.10 2.24
CA LYS A 120 -0.12 12.04 1.88
C LYS A 120 -0.14 12.23 0.37
N LEU A 121 -1.30 12.03 -0.24
CA LEU A 121 -1.55 12.41 -1.62
C LEU A 121 -2.12 13.83 -1.70
N ARG A 122 -1.76 14.54 -2.75
CA ARG A 122 -2.22 15.90 -3.00
C ARG A 122 -3.67 15.88 -3.46
N ASP A 123 -4.50 16.71 -2.83
CA ASP A 123 -5.90 16.98 -3.20
C ASP A 123 -6.79 15.72 -3.41
N ALA A 124 -6.35 14.57 -2.85
CA ALA A 124 -7.06 13.31 -2.97
C ALA A 124 -8.19 13.21 -1.94
N LYS A 125 -9.36 12.78 -2.38
CA LYS A 125 -10.49 12.39 -1.55
C LYS A 125 -10.75 10.90 -1.78
N LEU A 126 -10.43 10.09 -0.78
CA LEU A 126 -10.44 8.63 -0.88
C LEU A 126 -11.41 8.02 0.13
N ILE A 127 -11.90 6.83 -0.20
CA ILE A 127 -12.65 5.99 0.73
C ILE A 127 -11.64 5.18 1.55
N PRO A 128 -11.53 5.39 2.88
CA PRO A 128 -10.53 4.70 3.69
C PRO A 128 -10.96 3.27 4.03
N MET A 129 -10.00 2.38 4.21
CA MET A 129 -10.21 1.07 4.83
C MET A 129 -10.03 1.16 6.34
N SER A 130 -10.91 0.53 7.10
CA SER A 130 -10.73 0.38 8.55
C SER A 130 -9.57 -0.55 8.87
N LEU A 131 -8.82 -0.23 9.92
CA LEU A 131 -7.76 -1.10 10.43
C LEU A 131 -8.34 -2.12 11.42
N GLY A 132 -7.94 -3.38 11.27
CA GLY A 132 -8.35 -4.48 12.14
C GLY A 132 -7.25 -4.93 13.09
N LYS A 133 -7.63 -5.73 14.07
CA LYS A 133 -6.66 -6.47 14.89
C LYS A 133 -6.01 -7.56 14.06
N PRO A 134 -4.76 -8.00 14.38
CA PRO A 134 -4.13 -9.14 13.72
C PRO A 134 -5.07 -10.35 13.71
N ALA A 135 -5.23 -10.97 12.54
CA ALA A 135 -6.10 -12.13 12.37
C ALA A 135 -5.47 -13.39 12.97
N ASN A 136 -6.27 -14.28 13.54
CA ASN A 136 -5.75 -15.55 14.07
C ASN A 136 -5.28 -16.48 12.94
N VAL A 137 -4.35 -17.40 13.25
CA VAL A 137 -3.99 -18.49 12.34
C VAL A 137 -5.26 -19.31 12.00
N GLY A 138 -5.40 -19.65 10.72
CA GLY A 138 -6.61 -20.30 10.19
C GLY A 138 -7.72 -19.35 9.74
N SER A 139 -7.64 -18.05 10.07
CA SER A 139 -8.63 -17.07 9.61
C SER A 139 -8.53 -16.83 8.10
N ASP A 140 -9.68 -16.77 7.42
CA ASP A 140 -9.77 -16.34 6.03
C ASP A 140 -9.27 -14.92 5.85
N VAL A 141 -8.51 -14.68 4.80
CA VAL A 141 -8.03 -13.36 4.37
C VAL A 141 -8.15 -13.19 2.86
N TRP A 142 -8.27 -11.95 2.43
CA TRP A 142 -8.30 -11.54 1.02
C TRP A 142 -7.21 -10.51 0.77
N VAL A 143 -6.72 -10.49 -0.46
CA VAL A 143 -5.77 -9.48 -0.97
C VAL A 143 -6.34 -8.91 -2.26
N ILE A 144 -6.37 -7.59 -2.40
CA ILE A 144 -6.55 -6.93 -3.69
C ILE A 144 -5.25 -6.21 -4.01
N SER A 145 -4.66 -6.53 -5.16
CA SER A 145 -3.34 -6.04 -5.54
C SER A 145 -3.17 -5.95 -7.06
N HIS A 146 -1.97 -5.60 -7.52
CA HIS A 146 -1.65 -5.40 -8.94
C HIS A 146 -0.49 -6.31 -9.39
N PRO A 147 -0.59 -7.65 -9.20
CA PRO A 147 0.48 -8.58 -9.51
C PRO A 147 0.80 -8.60 -11.01
N ASN A 148 2.08 -8.46 -11.36
CA ASN A 148 2.53 -8.51 -12.75
C ASN A 148 1.75 -7.56 -13.67
N ARG A 149 1.40 -6.36 -13.18
CA ARG A 149 0.60 -5.32 -13.86
C ARG A 149 -0.86 -5.70 -14.16
N LYS A 150 -1.38 -6.77 -13.56
CA LYS A 150 -2.81 -7.11 -13.60
C LYS A 150 -3.50 -6.33 -12.50
N LEU A 151 -4.26 -5.31 -12.89
CA LEU A 151 -4.86 -4.38 -11.94
C LEU A 151 -6.02 -5.02 -11.17
N TYR A 152 -6.13 -4.68 -9.88
CA TYR A 152 -7.23 -5.03 -8.99
C TYR A 152 -7.55 -6.53 -8.92
N MET A 153 -6.52 -7.36 -8.94
CA MET A 153 -6.69 -8.81 -8.81
C MET A 153 -6.96 -9.16 -7.34
N MET A 154 -8.08 -9.83 -7.09
CA MET A 154 -8.43 -10.35 -5.77
C MET A 154 -8.05 -11.81 -5.64
N THR A 155 -7.39 -12.15 -4.55
CA THR A 155 -7.07 -13.53 -4.15
C THR A 155 -7.56 -13.80 -2.75
N LYS A 156 -7.84 -15.08 -2.43
CA LYS A 156 -8.26 -15.55 -1.12
C LYS A 156 -7.28 -16.57 -0.58
N GLY A 157 -7.07 -16.54 0.71
CA GLY A 157 -6.29 -17.52 1.45
C GLY A 157 -6.62 -17.49 2.92
N MET A 158 -5.73 -18.03 3.74
CA MET A 158 -5.82 -17.97 5.19
C MET A 158 -4.50 -17.55 5.81
N VAL A 159 -4.54 -17.07 7.04
CA VAL A 159 -3.33 -16.87 7.84
C VAL A 159 -2.77 -18.25 8.21
N SER A 160 -1.56 -18.56 7.73
CA SER A 160 -0.92 -19.84 7.97
C SER A 160 -0.03 -19.84 9.22
N ARG A 161 0.65 -18.72 9.51
CA ARG A 161 1.48 -18.57 10.72
C ARG A 161 1.90 -17.14 10.95
N TYR A 162 2.39 -16.86 12.16
CA TYR A 162 3.20 -15.69 12.49
C TYR A 162 4.65 -16.12 12.74
N GLN A 163 5.57 -15.29 12.32
CA GLN A 163 7.01 -15.52 12.54
C GLN A 163 7.73 -14.21 12.81
N MET A 164 8.85 -14.30 13.52
CA MET A 164 9.79 -13.20 13.66
C MET A 164 10.89 -13.36 12.63
N ILE A 165 11.14 -12.32 11.84
CA ILE A 165 12.26 -12.30 10.89
C ILE A 165 13.39 -11.49 11.53
N LEU A 166 14.52 -12.14 11.70
CA LEU A 166 15.78 -11.54 12.14
C LEU A 166 16.61 -11.20 10.90
N LYS A 167 16.74 -9.92 10.59
CA LYS A 167 17.71 -9.44 9.60
C LYS A 167 18.93 -8.90 10.35
N SER A 168 20.14 -9.27 9.90
CA SER A 168 21.38 -8.80 10.53
C SER A 168 21.39 -7.26 10.64
N GLY A 169 21.66 -6.75 11.85
CA GLY A 169 21.72 -5.33 12.15
C GLY A 169 20.36 -4.60 12.24
N GLN A 170 19.23 -5.33 12.23
CA GLN A 170 17.90 -4.77 12.38
C GLN A 170 17.14 -5.39 13.56
N LYS A 171 16.16 -4.66 14.09
CA LYS A 171 15.23 -5.22 15.08
C LYS A 171 14.37 -6.31 14.45
N PRO A 172 13.96 -7.33 15.24
CA PRO A 172 13.09 -8.38 14.77
C PRO A 172 11.77 -7.81 14.24
N GLY A 173 11.43 -8.10 12.99
CA GLY A 173 10.13 -7.76 12.41
C GLY A 173 9.14 -8.90 12.50
N ARG A 174 7.90 -8.65 12.97
CA ARG A 174 6.84 -9.66 12.96
C ARG A 174 6.25 -9.75 11.56
N ARG A 175 6.13 -10.98 11.04
CA ARG A 175 5.52 -11.24 9.72
C ARG A 175 4.38 -12.24 9.85
N MET A 176 3.31 -11.98 9.11
CA MET A 176 2.18 -12.87 8.91
C MET A 176 2.35 -13.58 7.57
N SER A 177 2.40 -14.91 7.59
CA SER A 177 2.37 -15.71 6.37
C SER A 177 0.94 -16.06 6.02
N ILE A 178 0.58 -15.90 4.74
CA ILE A 178 -0.75 -16.20 4.22
C ILE A 178 -0.66 -17.12 3.00
N THR A 179 -1.74 -17.82 2.68
CA THR A 179 -1.84 -18.71 1.51
C THR A 179 -2.48 -18.04 0.29
N ALA A 180 -2.93 -16.78 0.40
CA ALA A 180 -3.40 -16.01 -0.74
C ALA A 180 -2.25 -15.72 -1.72
N ASP A 181 -2.49 -15.86 -3.01
CA ASP A 181 -1.49 -15.61 -4.05
C ASP A 181 -1.20 -14.12 -4.20
N TYR A 182 0.08 -13.79 -4.35
CA TYR A 182 0.57 -12.45 -4.71
C TYR A 182 1.91 -12.55 -5.45
N ALA A 183 2.27 -11.50 -6.17
CA ALA A 183 3.48 -11.45 -6.98
C ALA A 183 4.06 -10.03 -7.05
N LYS A 184 5.11 -9.83 -7.85
CA LYS A 184 5.70 -8.50 -8.09
C LYS A 184 4.61 -7.50 -8.50
N GLY A 185 4.53 -6.38 -7.80
CA GLY A 185 3.47 -5.37 -7.94
C GLY A 185 2.43 -5.42 -6.82
N SER A 186 2.36 -6.53 -6.03
CA SER A 186 1.47 -6.62 -4.88
C SER A 186 2.03 -5.95 -3.62
N SER A 187 3.30 -5.55 -3.59
CA SER A 187 3.90 -4.83 -2.46
C SER A 187 3.07 -3.63 -2.06
N GLY A 188 2.72 -3.50 -0.78
CA GLY A 188 1.87 -2.45 -0.24
C GLY A 188 0.37 -2.72 -0.33
N ALA A 189 -0.05 -3.84 -0.89
CA ALA A 189 -1.47 -4.21 -0.94
C ALA A 189 -2.03 -4.55 0.44
N PRO A 190 -3.31 -4.22 0.72
CA PRO A 190 -3.95 -4.60 1.97
C PRO A 190 -4.24 -6.10 1.99
N VAL A 191 -3.95 -6.74 3.13
CA VAL A 191 -4.51 -8.03 3.51
C VAL A 191 -5.68 -7.74 4.45
N PHE A 192 -6.87 -8.19 4.12
CA PHE A 192 -8.07 -7.83 4.88
C PHE A 192 -8.93 -9.04 5.23
N ASN A 193 -9.71 -8.91 6.30
CA ASN A 193 -10.63 -9.93 6.78
C ASN A 193 -12.01 -9.82 6.10
N ARG A 194 -12.94 -10.72 6.43
CA ARG A 194 -14.30 -10.75 5.88
C ARG A 194 -15.13 -9.49 6.18
N LYS A 195 -14.70 -8.66 7.13
CA LYS A 195 -15.34 -7.37 7.43
C LYS A 195 -14.73 -6.20 6.64
N GLY A 196 -13.78 -6.46 5.74
CA GLY A 196 -13.06 -5.42 5.00
C GLY A 196 -12.02 -4.66 5.83
N GLN A 197 -11.69 -5.14 7.05
CA GLN A 197 -10.66 -4.51 7.87
C GLN A 197 -9.28 -5.01 7.47
N VAL A 198 -8.34 -4.09 7.32
CA VAL A 198 -6.94 -4.42 7.04
C VAL A 198 -6.30 -5.05 8.27
N VAL A 199 -5.76 -6.25 8.11
CA VAL A 199 -5.09 -7.04 9.14
C VAL A 199 -3.61 -7.27 8.86
N GLY A 200 -3.14 -6.83 7.69
CA GLY A 200 -1.75 -6.90 7.27
C GLY A 200 -1.51 -6.18 5.95
N VAL A 201 -0.25 -6.11 5.56
CA VAL A 201 0.20 -5.51 4.29
C VAL A 201 1.13 -6.49 3.60
N VAL A 202 0.96 -6.68 2.29
CA VAL A 202 1.85 -7.53 1.47
C VAL A 202 3.22 -6.86 1.34
N SER A 203 4.28 -7.62 1.61
CA SER A 203 5.67 -7.16 1.52
C SER A 203 6.55 -8.22 0.86
#